data_8e2fd0ce2336ee8ee661c86b7bac9c6f
#
_entry.id   8e2fd0ce2336ee8ee661c86b7bac9c6f
#
_cell.length_a   1.000
_cell.length_b   1.000
_cell.length_c   1.000
_cell.angle_alpha   90.00
_cell.angle_beta   90.00
_cell.angle_gamma   90.00
#
_symmetry.space_group_name_H-M   'P 1'
#
loop_
_entity.id
_entity.type
_entity.pdbx_description
1 polymer ?
#
loop_
_entity_poly.entity_id
_entity_poly.type
_entity_poly.pdbx_seq_one_letter_code
_entity_poly.pdbx_strand_id
1 'polypeptide(L)'
;MIKINALTKSYGEYPVLQDIHLQFYPGEVHGIIGENGAGKTTLFKCLAGLEDFKGSIEYDGGVLKNQTGFLPTIPYFLSKMTGFEYLKLLCNAREILKPDIEKYNLFQLPLKQYAETYSTGMQKKLAITGLLLQKNEVFILDEPFNGVDISSNMIIHEILIRLKQLKKTIILSSHIFSTLQDSCDFLHYLKEGKIKKTMSKGNFATIENEMKTGQLNTNIIESLYSS
;
A
#
# COMPACT_ATOMS: atom_id res chain seq x y z
N MET A 1 7.57 16.41 1.51
CA MET A 1 8.22 15.47 0.58
C MET A 1 8.88 14.34 1.39
N ILE A 2 8.90 13.13 0.84
CA ILE A 2 9.69 12.01 1.39
C ILE A 2 10.80 11.70 0.41
N LYS A 3 12.04 11.58 0.89
CA LYS A 3 13.21 11.25 0.07
C LYS A 3 13.92 10.05 0.66
N ILE A 4 14.12 9.04 -0.16
CA ILE A 4 14.86 7.81 0.18
C ILE A 4 16.22 7.87 -0.49
N ASN A 5 17.30 7.67 0.27
CA ASN A 5 18.67 7.66 -0.23
C ASN A 5 19.36 6.36 0.15
N ALA A 6 19.78 5.58 -0.85
CA ALA A 6 20.56 4.35 -0.72
C ALA A 6 19.98 3.32 0.27
N LEU A 7 18.62 3.19 0.31
CA LEU A 7 17.98 2.27 1.24
C LEU A 7 18.30 0.83 0.86
N THR A 8 18.88 0.10 1.81
CA THR A 8 19.26 -1.31 1.67
C THR A 8 18.76 -2.09 2.88
N LYS A 9 18.13 -3.25 2.64
CA LYS A 9 17.60 -4.15 3.68
C LYS A 9 17.94 -5.59 3.35
N SER A 10 18.42 -6.31 4.37
CA SER A 10 18.62 -7.76 4.32
C SER A 10 17.96 -8.43 5.52
N TYR A 11 17.55 -9.68 5.38
CA TYR A 11 17.18 -10.58 6.46
C TYR A 11 18.26 -11.66 6.57
N GLY A 12 19.11 -11.53 7.59
CA GLY A 12 20.34 -12.32 7.68
C GLY A 12 21.25 -12.03 6.46
N GLU A 13 21.63 -13.06 5.75
CA GLU A 13 22.48 -12.96 4.55
C GLU A 13 21.69 -12.68 3.26
N TYR A 14 20.34 -12.69 3.30
CA TYR A 14 19.50 -12.53 2.12
C TYR A 14 19.18 -11.05 1.85
N PRO A 15 19.74 -10.42 0.81
CA PRO A 15 19.42 -9.07 0.42
C PRO A 15 18.02 -9.01 -0.18
N VAL A 16 17.14 -8.11 0.34
CA VAL A 16 15.78 -7.92 -0.14
C VAL A 16 15.61 -6.58 -0.84
N LEU A 17 16.26 -5.53 -0.34
CA LEU A 17 16.29 -4.22 -0.99
C LEU A 17 17.75 -3.78 -1.14
N GLN A 18 18.10 -3.25 -2.31
CA GLN A 18 19.47 -2.89 -2.66
C GLN A 18 19.50 -1.52 -3.30
N ASP A 19 20.09 -0.55 -2.59
CA ASP A 19 20.37 0.80 -3.08
C ASP A 19 19.15 1.51 -3.70
N ILE A 20 18.05 1.56 -2.92
CA ILE A 20 16.80 2.20 -3.35
C ILE A 20 16.91 3.70 -3.20
N HIS A 21 16.62 4.42 -4.28
CA HIS A 21 16.48 5.87 -4.32
C HIS A 21 15.11 6.23 -4.87
N LEU A 22 14.29 6.94 -4.08
CA LEU A 22 12.94 7.36 -4.47
C LEU A 22 12.60 8.72 -3.84
N GLN A 23 11.67 9.42 -4.48
CA GLN A 23 11.10 10.66 -3.96
C GLN A 23 9.58 10.60 -4.11
N PHE A 24 8.85 11.04 -3.08
CA PHE A 24 7.40 11.11 -3.06
C PHE A 24 6.96 12.50 -2.65
N TYR A 25 6.09 13.12 -3.44
CA TYR A 25 5.62 14.47 -3.20
C TYR A 25 4.17 14.50 -2.68
N PRO A 26 3.83 15.50 -1.84
CA PRO A 26 2.45 15.69 -1.40
C PRO A 26 1.51 15.95 -2.57
N GLY A 27 0.34 15.32 -2.56
CA GLY A 27 -0.67 15.43 -3.61
C GLY A 27 -0.39 14.56 -4.84
N GLU A 28 0.50 13.58 -4.71
CA GLU A 28 0.77 12.59 -5.73
C GLU A 28 0.46 11.17 -5.23
N VAL A 29 0.09 10.30 -6.16
CA VAL A 29 -0.14 8.88 -5.93
C VAL A 29 0.97 8.10 -6.62
N HIS A 30 1.76 7.38 -5.84
CA HIS A 30 2.89 6.58 -6.30
C HIS A 30 2.59 5.10 -6.18
N GLY A 31 2.66 4.36 -7.29
CA GLY A 31 2.50 2.91 -7.33
C GLY A 31 3.84 2.20 -7.32
N ILE A 32 4.01 1.21 -6.44
CA ILE A 32 5.14 0.28 -6.49
C ILE A 32 4.65 -1.01 -7.12
N ILE A 33 5.12 -1.30 -8.34
CA ILE A 33 4.78 -2.51 -9.07
C ILE A 33 5.97 -3.47 -9.10
N GLY A 34 5.69 -4.76 -9.05
CA GLY A 34 6.70 -5.82 -9.11
C GLY A 34 6.12 -7.18 -8.76
N GLU A 35 6.82 -8.23 -9.10
CA GLU A 35 6.44 -9.62 -8.81
C GLU A 35 6.35 -9.88 -7.30
N ASN A 36 5.73 -11.00 -6.92
CA ASN A 36 5.77 -11.46 -5.54
C ASN A 36 7.23 -11.76 -5.13
N GLY A 37 7.60 -11.32 -3.94
CA GLY A 37 8.99 -11.43 -3.48
C GLY A 37 9.95 -10.32 -3.95
N ALA A 38 9.53 -9.39 -4.80
CA ALA A 38 10.39 -8.28 -5.27
C ALA A 38 10.85 -7.31 -4.18
N GLY A 39 10.21 -7.32 -2.98
CA GLY A 39 10.56 -6.46 -1.85
C GLY A 39 9.56 -5.34 -1.54
N LYS A 40 8.39 -5.29 -2.19
CA LYS A 40 7.38 -4.21 -2.01
C LYS A 40 6.97 -4.03 -0.55
N THR A 41 6.50 -5.10 0.09
CA THR A 41 6.10 -5.08 1.51
C THR A 41 7.26 -4.70 2.44
N THR A 42 8.48 -5.15 2.14
CA THR A 42 9.67 -4.78 2.92
C THR A 42 9.98 -3.29 2.79
N LEU A 43 9.90 -2.71 1.59
CA LEU A 43 10.06 -1.27 1.37
C LEU A 43 9.00 -0.48 2.17
N PHE A 44 7.75 -0.92 2.16
CA PHE A 44 6.67 -0.27 2.89
C PHE A 44 6.85 -0.34 4.41
N LYS A 45 7.33 -1.48 4.93
CA LYS A 45 7.66 -1.61 6.35
C LYS A 45 8.82 -0.71 6.77
N CYS A 46 9.85 -0.56 5.93
CA CYS A 46 10.95 0.39 6.17
C CYS A 46 10.41 1.83 6.21
N LEU A 47 9.59 2.24 5.26
CA LEU A 47 8.95 3.56 5.22
C LEU A 47 8.03 3.81 6.44
N ALA A 48 7.29 2.80 6.87
CA ALA A 48 6.43 2.88 8.04
C ALA A 48 7.19 2.84 9.39
N GLY A 49 8.52 2.66 9.37
CA GLY A 49 9.37 2.57 10.57
C GLY A 49 9.16 1.27 11.35
N LEU A 50 8.77 0.19 10.68
CA LEU A 50 8.54 -1.16 11.23
C LEU A 50 9.73 -2.10 11.02
N GLU A 51 10.68 -1.73 10.16
CA GLU A 51 11.88 -2.51 9.85
C GLU A 51 13.10 -1.59 9.82
N ASP A 52 14.21 -2.07 10.35
CA ASP A 52 15.49 -1.39 10.25
C ASP A 52 16.09 -1.55 8.84
N PHE A 53 16.85 -0.56 8.40
CA PHE A 53 17.50 -0.54 7.09
C PHE A 53 18.80 0.26 7.15
N LYS A 54 19.63 0.13 6.11
CA LYS A 54 20.80 1.00 5.86
C LYS A 54 20.41 2.07 4.85
N GLY A 55 21.02 3.25 4.92
CA GLY A 55 20.69 4.43 4.13
C GLY A 55 19.89 5.44 4.93
N SER A 56 19.13 6.33 4.27
CA SER A 56 18.31 7.33 4.96
C SER A 56 16.93 7.51 4.32
N ILE A 57 15.97 7.88 5.17
CA ILE A 57 14.65 8.38 4.75
C ILE A 57 14.49 9.77 5.40
N GLU A 58 14.39 10.79 4.58
CA GLU A 58 14.17 12.17 4.96
C GLU A 58 12.69 12.52 4.76
N TYR A 59 12.09 13.27 5.67
CA TYR A 59 10.71 13.74 5.60
C TYR A 59 10.59 15.16 6.15
N ASP A 60 10.06 16.08 5.34
CA ASP A 60 9.94 17.50 5.71
C ASP A 60 8.90 17.77 6.81
N GLY A 61 7.99 16.84 7.07
CA GLY A 61 6.90 16.94 8.05
C GLY A 61 7.26 16.43 9.46
N GLY A 62 8.55 16.28 9.79
CA GLY A 62 8.99 15.79 11.10
C GLY A 62 9.27 14.29 11.13
N VAL A 63 8.76 13.58 12.13
CA VAL A 63 8.99 12.13 12.26
C VAL A 63 8.01 11.35 11.38
N LEU A 64 8.49 10.77 10.29
CA LEU A 64 7.67 10.11 9.26
C LEU A 64 6.69 9.08 9.85
N LYS A 65 7.13 8.16 10.71
CA LYS A 65 6.29 7.13 11.33
C LYS A 65 5.08 7.70 12.08
N ASN A 66 5.20 8.90 12.64
CA ASN A 66 4.13 9.55 13.39
C ASN A 66 3.06 10.19 12.48
N GLN A 67 3.36 10.35 11.21
CA GLN A 67 2.48 10.92 10.18
C GLN A 67 2.00 9.88 9.18
N THR A 68 2.43 8.63 9.32
CA THR A 68 2.16 7.55 8.37
C THR A 68 1.04 6.64 8.86
N GLY A 69 0.06 6.40 8.00
CA GLY A 69 -0.89 5.30 8.09
C GLY A 69 -0.44 4.17 7.17
N PHE A 70 -0.25 2.97 7.73
CA PHE A 70 0.16 1.78 6.98
C PHE A 70 -0.94 0.73 6.94
N LEU A 71 -1.39 0.38 5.74
CA LEU A 71 -2.25 -0.78 5.48
C LEU A 71 -1.36 -1.94 5.02
N PRO A 72 -1.17 -2.99 5.83
CA PRO A 72 -0.49 -4.20 5.36
C PRO A 72 -1.39 -5.02 4.41
N THR A 73 -0.80 -5.91 3.63
CA THR A 73 -1.51 -6.84 2.73
C THR A 73 -2.61 -7.60 3.47
N ILE A 74 -2.33 -8.07 4.69
CA ILE A 74 -3.28 -8.71 5.60
C ILE A 74 -3.29 -7.91 6.90
N PRO A 75 -4.36 -7.15 7.19
CA PRO A 75 -4.51 -6.45 8.46
C PRO A 75 -4.59 -7.41 9.64
N TYR A 76 -3.97 -7.04 10.74
CA TYR A 76 -4.01 -7.81 11.99
C TYR A 76 -4.98 -7.17 12.98
N PHE A 77 -5.78 -8.01 13.62
CA PHE A 77 -6.72 -7.60 14.66
C PHE A 77 -6.49 -8.41 15.94
N LEU A 78 -6.60 -7.75 17.08
CA LEU A 78 -6.55 -8.46 18.37
C LEU A 78 -7.78 -9.35 18.52
N SER A 79 -7.60 -10.54 19.11
CA SER A 79 -8.70 -11.46 19.34
C SER A 79 -9.79 -10.82 20.21
N LYS A 80 -11.05 -11.09 19.87
CA LYS A 80 -12.24 -10.57 20.55
C LYS A 80 -12.33 -9.05 20.59
N MET A 81 -11.62 -8.34 19.71
CA MET A 81 -11.78 -6.90 19.52
C MET A 81 -12.85 -6.63 18.46
N THR A 82 -13.86 -5.84 18.79
CA THR A 82 -14.90 -5.41 17.85
C THR A 82 -14.32 -4.38 16.85
N GLY A 83 -14.98 -4.22 15.69
CA GLY A 83 -14.60 -3.19 14.72
C GLY A 83 -14.61 -1.77 15.34
N PHE A 84 -15.58 -1.49 16.22
CA PHE A 84 -15.65 -0.21 16.93
C PHE A 84 -14.45 0.02 17.85
N GLU A 85 -14.11 -0.99 18.67
CA GLU A 85 -12.96 -0.91 19.58
C GLU A 85 -11.64 -0.77 18.83
N TYR A 86 -11.47 -1.45 17.69
CA TYR A 86 -10.31 -1.29 16.83
C TYR A 86 -10.16 0.15 16.33
N LEU A 87 -11.24 0.74 15.79
CA LEU A 87 -11.21 2.13 15.32
C LEU A 87 -10.93 3.10 16.45
N LYS A 88 -11.54 2.88 17.63
CA LYS A 88 -11.30 3.69 18.83
C LYS A 88 -9.85 3.59 19.31
N LEU A 89 -9.25 2.38 19.29
CA LEU A 89 -7.84 2.18 19.64
C LEU A 89 -6.92 3.00 18.72
N LEU A 90 -7.14 2.94 17.39
CA LEU A 90 -6.35 3.70 16.43
C LEU A 90 -6.48 5.21 16.61
N CYS A 91 -7.68 5.71 16.92
CA CYS A 91 -7.91 7.13 17.22
C CYS A 91 -7.18 7.54 18.51
N ASN A 92 -7.27 6.72 19.57
CA ASN A 92 -6.58 6.99 20.83
C ASN A 92 -5.06 7.04 20.67
N ALA A 93 -4.48 6.16 19.83
CA ALA A 93 -3.05 6.16 19.54
C ALA A 93 -2.56 7.46 18.84
N ARG A 94 -3.48 8.26 18.30
CA ARG A 94 -3.24 9.59 17.70
C ARG A 94 -3.83 10.73 18.53
N GLU A 95 -4.20 10.47 19.78
CA GLU A 95 -4.80 11.45 20.69
C GLU A 95 -6.07 12.13 20.14
N ILE A 96 -6.78 11.45 19.24
CA ILE A 96 -8.04 11.93 18.68
C ILE A 96 -9.16 11.60 19.65
N LEU A 97 -9.57 12.58 20.41
CA LEU A 97 -10.61 12.46 21.42
C LEU A 97 -12.00 12.47 20.78
N LYS A 98 -12.88 11.55 21.24
CA LYS A 98 -14.30 11.46 20.83
C LYS A 98 -14.53 11.44 19.32
N PRO A 99 -13.89 10.51 18.57
CA PRO A 99 -14.16 10.37 17.13
C PRO A 99 -15.61 9.94 16.91
N ASP A 100 -16.29 10.55 15.93
CA ASP A 100 -17.63 10.11 15.50
C ASP A 100 -17.48 8.90 14.55
N ILE A 101 -17.18 7.74 15.13
CA ILE A 101 -16.85 6.50 14.40
C ILE A 101 -18.02 6.05 13.52
N GLU A 102 -19.27 6.16 14.03
CA GLU A 102 -20.46 5.75 13.28
C GLU A 102 -20.66 6.60 12.03
N LYS A 103 -20.47 7.93 12.13
CA LYS A 103 -20.55 8.85 10.99
C LYS A 103 -19.53 8.54 9.90
N TYR A 104 -18.33 8.09 10.28
CA TYR A 104 -17.23 7.80 9.35
C TYR A 104 -17.12 6.32 8.95
N ASN A 105 -18.14 5.51 9.25
CA ASN A 105 -18.25 4.13 8.79
C ASN A 105 -18.62 4.06 7.30
N LEU A 106 -17.70 4.50 6.42
CA LEU A 106 -17.91 4.66 4.98
C LEU A 106 -18.34 3.38 4.27
N PHE A 107 -17.93 2.23 4.79
CA PHE A 107 -18.23 0.92 4.21
C PHE A 107 -19.40 0.20 4.87
N GLN A 108 -20.11 0.86 5.77
CA GLN A 108 -21.28 0.32 6.50
C GLN A 108 -20.98 -1.02 7.20
N LEU A 109 -19.80 -1.13 7.82
CA LEU A 109 -19.36 -2.34 8.49
C LEU A 109 -20.15 -2.56 9.78
N PRO A 110 -20.38 -3.83 10.19
CA PRO A 110 -21.06 -4.18 11.42
C PRO A 110 -20.13 -3.99 12.64
N LEU A 111 -19.88 -2.76 13.06
CA LEU A 111 -18.85 -2.37 14.02
C LEU A 111 -18.94 -3.05 15.39
N LYS A 112 -20.10 -3.62 15.75
CA LYS A 112 -20.31 -4.35 17.01
C LYS A 112 -19.84 -5.80 16.96
N GLN A 113 -19.51 -6.33 15.78
CA GLN A 113 -18.97 -7.68 15.61
C GLN A 113 -17.45 -7.69 15.80
N TYR A 114 -16.89 -8.84 16.18
CA TYR A 114 -15.44 -9.01 16.30
C TYR A 114 -14.75 -8.89 14.94
N ALA A 115 -13.72 -8.04 14.87
CA ALA A 115 -12.99 -7.77 13.61
C ALA A 115 -12.30 -9.02 13.03
N GLU A 116 -11.88 -9.97 13.89
CA GLU A 116 -11.30 -11.25 13.48
C GLU A 116 -12.28 -12.13 12.68
N THR A 117 -13.60 -11.95 12.85
CA THR A 117 -14.64 -12.70 12.14
C THR A 117 -15.02 -12.08 10.79
N TYR A 118 -14.47 -10.93 10.45
CA TYR A 118 -14.74 -10.26 9.19
C TYR A 118 -14.09 -11.03 8.03
N SER A 119 -14.72 -10.97 6.84
CA SER A 119 -14.06 -11.42 5.61
C SER A 119 -12.80 -10.58 5.34
N THR A 120 -11.86 -11.10 4.55
CA THR A 120 -10.64 -10.38 4.19
C THR A 120 -10.92 -8.97 3.65
N GLY A 121 -11.95 -8.83 2.79
CA GLY A 121 -12.36 -7.53 2.26
C GLY A 121 -12.92 -6.60 3.36
N MET A 122 -13.72 -7.12 4.30
CA MET A 122 -14.23 -6.33 5.43
C MET A 122 -13.10 -5.89 6.36
N GLN A 123 -12.11 -6.75 6.60
CA GLN A 123 -10.93 -6.42 7.40
C GLN A 123 -10.14 -5.26 6.78
N LYS A 124 -9.92 -5.29 5.47
CA LYS A 124 -9.28 -4.17 4.75
C LYS A 124 -10.08 -2.88 4.83
N LYS A 125 -11.39 -2.95 4.62
CA LYS A 125 -12.29 -1.80 4.74
C LYS A 125 -12.23 -1.18 6.14
N LEU A 126 -12.20 -2.00 7.19
CA LEU A 126 -12.06 -1.54 8.56
C LEU A 126 -10.71 -0.87 8.79
N ALA A 127 -9.61 -1.49 8.33
CA ALA A 127 -8.27 -0.92 8.45
C ALA A 127 -8.15 0.42 7.70
N ILE A 128 -8.66 0.53 6.47
CA ILE A 128 -8.69 1.80 5.71
C ILE A 128 -9.48 2.87 6.46
N THR A 129 -10.65 2.53 7.01
CA THR A 129 -11.44 3.46 7.84
C THR A 129 -10.61 3.98 9.02
N GLY A 130 -9.88 3.09 9.70
CA GLY A 130 -8.98 3.45 10.80
C GLY A 130 -7.88 4.43 10.37
N LEU A 131 -7.24 4.18 9.22
CA LEU A 131 -6.21 5.07 8.70
C LEU A 131 -6.75 6.47 8.38
N LEU A 132 -7.97 6.56 7.86
CA LEU A 132 -8.62 7.86 7.59
C LEU A 132 -8.94 8.61 8.88
N LEU A 133 -9.46 7.92 9.88
CA LEU A 133 -9.78 8.51 11.19
C LEU A 133 -8.52 9.06 11.91
N GLN A 134 -7.36 8.45 11.69
CA GLN A 134 -6.08 8.90 12.24
C GLN A 134 -5.56 10.22 11.65
N LYS A 135 -6.18 10.73 10.58
CA LYS A 135 -5.80 11.98 9.88
C LYS A 135 -4.33 12.01 9.45
N ASN A 136 -3.82 10.90 8.94
CA ASN A 136 -2.43 10.77 8.50
C ASN A 136 -2.09 11.73 7.35
N GLU A 137 -0.82 12.13 7.25
CA GLU A 137 -0.28 12.91 6.11
C GLU A 137 0.24 12.00 5.00
N VAL A 138 0.69 10.79 5.36
CA VAL A 138 1.25 9.79 4.46
C VAL A 138 0.44 8.50 4.57
N PHE A 139 0.04 7.96 3.44
CA PHE A 139 -0.71 6.70 3.33
C PHE A 139 0.13 5.69 2.56
N ILE A 140 0.51 4.60 3.22
CA ILE A 140 1.21 3.47 2.61
C ILE A 140 0.25 2.29 2.59
N LEU A 141 -0.12 1.83 1.38
CA LEU A 141 -1.20 0.86 1.19
C LEU A 141 -0.67 -0.36 0.43
N ASP A 142 -0.48 -1.47 1.14
CA ASP A 142 0.02 -2.71 0.53
C ASP A 142 -1.15 -3.57 0.02
N GLU A 143 -1.28 -3.65 -1.32
CA GLU A 143 -2.36 -4.37 -2.03
C GLU A 143 -3.78 -3.95 -1.57
N PRO A 144 -4.14 -2.66 -1.57
CA PRO A 144 -5.40 -2.19 -0.98
C PRO A 144 -6.65 -2.76 -1.64
N PHE A 145 -6.58 -3.13 -2.90
CA PHE A 145 -7.71 -3.61 -3.71
C PHE A 145 -7.88 -5.14 -3.67
N ASN A 146 -6.86 -5.88 -3.23
CA ASN A 146 -6.89 -7.34 -3.24
C ASN A 146 -7.89 -7.90 -2.22
N GLY A 147 -8.82 -8.76 -2.68
CA GLY A 147 -9.84 -9.40 -1.84
C GLY A 147 -11.01 -8.49 -1.46
N VAL A 148 -11.14 -7.32 -2.10
CA VAL A 148 -12.24 -6.36 -1.90
C VAL A 148 -13.22 -6.46 -3.07
N ASP A 149 -14.51 -6.32 -2.80
CA ASP A 149 -15.56 -6.34 -3.82
C ASP A 149 -15.54 -5.08 -4.73
N ILE A 150 -16.18 -5.17 -5.90
CA ILE A 150 -16.13 -4.12 -6.92
C ILE A 150 -16.65 -2.78 -6.39
N SER A 151 -17.77 -2.77 -5.66
CA SER A 151 -18.37 -1.53 -5.15
C SER A 151 -17.45 -0.87 -4.11
N SER A 152 -16.83 -1.65 -3.25
CA SER A 152 -15.86 -1.16 -2.26
C SER A 152 -14.57 -0.68 -2.93
N ASN A 153 -14.12 -1.31 -4.02
CA ASN A 153 -12.98 -0.83 -4.81
C ASN A 153 -13.25 0.57 -5.38
N MET A 154 -14.46 0.85 -5.86
CA MET A 154 -14.83 2.21 -6.30
C MET A 154 -14.74 3.23 -5.16
N ILE A 155 -15.16 2.86 -3.95
CA ILE A 155 -15.04 3.72 -2.77
C ILE A 155 -13.56 3.97 -2.44
N ILE A 156 -12.71 2.95 -2.50
CA ILE A 156 -11.26 3.09 -2.26
C ILE A 156 -10.65 4.03 -3.30
N HIS A 157 -11.00 3.91 -4.58
CA HIS A 157 -10.53 4.83 -5.63
C HIS A 157 -10.93 6.28 -5.33
N GLU A 158 -12.19 6.53 -4.95
CA GLU A 158 -12.65 7.87 -4.58
C GLU A 158 -11.89 8.41 -3.35
N ILE A 159 -11.61 7.57 -2.35
CA ILE A 159 -10.78 7.93 -1.19
C ILE A 159 -9.39 8.39 -1.66
N LEU A 160 -8.72 7.65 -2.56
CA LEU A 160 -7.41 8.04 -3.07
C LEU A 160 -7.45 9.39 -3.79
N ILE A 161 -8.48 9.62 -4.62
CA ILE A 161 -8.68 10.90 -5.31
C ILE A 161 -8.84 12.04 -4.30
N ARG A 162 -9.65 11.87 -3.25
CA ARG A 162 -9.86 12.90 -2.21
C ARG A 162 -8.61 13.16 -1.39
N LEU A 163 -7.88 12.11 -0.99
CA LEU A 163 -6.61 12.24 -0.28
C LEU A 163 -5.58 13.01 -1.12
N LYS A 164 -5.49 12.73 -2.42
CA LYS A 164 -4.65 13.47 -3.36
C LYS A 164 -5.04 14.95 -3.43
N GLN A 165 -6.33 15.28 -3.55
CA GLN A 165 -6.83 16.65 -3.54
C GLN A 165 -6.47 17.40 -2.24
N LEU A 166 -6.49 16.68 -1.10
CA LEU A 166 -6.06 17.15 0.21
C LEU A 166 -4.53 17.22 0.38
N LYS A 167 -3.77 17.05 -0.71
CA LYS A 167 -2.31 17.10 -0.72
C LYS A 167 -1.63 16.06 0.19
N LYS A 168 -2.29 14.93 0.44
CA LYS A 168 -1.66 13.81 1.14
C LYS A 168 -0.68 13.08 0.22
N THR A 169 0.35 12.46 0.78
CA THR A 169 1.28 11.58 0.04
C THR A 169 0.71 10.17 0.08
N ILE A 170 0.54 9.55 -1.08
CA ILE A 170 -0.04 8.21 -1.19
C ILE A 170 0.96 7.30 -1.90
N ILE A 171 1.33 6.19 -1.26
CA ILE A 171 2.20 5.17 -1.81
C ILE A 171 1.44 3.85 -1.73
N LEU A 172 1.24 3.18 -2.85
CA LEU A 172 0.51 1.92 -2.86
C LEU A 172 1.20 0.87 -3.70
N SER A 173 0.96 -0.40 -3.40
CA SER A 173 1.38 -1.53 -4.23
C SER A 173 0.20 -2.21 -4.88
N SER A 174 0.43 -2.81 -6.03
CA SER A 174 -0.41 -3.85 -6.61
C SER A 174 0.43 -4.74 -7.51
N HIS A 175 0.02 -6.00 -7.64
CA HIS A 175 0.50 -6.90 -8.67
C HIS A 175 -0.36 -6.84 -9.95
N ILE A 176 -1.48 -6.11 -9.92
CA ILE A 176 -2.39 -5.89 -11.05
C ILE A 176 -2.10 -4.52 -11.65
N PHE A 177 -1.53 -4.50 -12.85
CA PHE A 177 -1.11 -3.28 -13.54
C PHE A 177 -2.25 -2.29 -13.77
N SER A 178 -3.40 -2.76 -14.27
CA SER A 178 -4.56 -1.90 -14.55
C SER A 178 -5.02 -1.09 -13.34
N THR A 179 -5.00 -1.69 -12.16
CA THR A 179 -5.39 -1.01 -10.91
C THR A 179 -4.48 0.19 -10.60
N LEU A 180 -3.18 0.05 -10.86
CA LEU A 180 -2.22 1.14 -10.66
C LEU A 180 -2.32 2.20 -11.76
N GLN A 181 -2.57 1.78 -13.01
CA GLN A 181 -2.71 2.68 -14.16
C GLN A 181 -3.80 3.73 -13.93
N ASP A 182 -4.92 3.33 -13.35
CA ASP A 182 -6.05 4.22 -13.12
C ASP A 182 -5.81 5.16 -11.92
N SER A 183 -5.10 4.67 -10.89
CA SER A 183 -4.98 5.34 -9.60
C SER A 183 -3.74 6.23 -9.47
N CYS A 184 -2.63 5.89 -10.15
CA CYS A 184 -1.32 6.46 -9.88
C CYS A 184 -0.92 7.60 -10.84
N ASP A 185 -0.10 8.53 -10.34
CA ASP A 185 0.59 9.55 -11.13
C ASP A 185 1.97 9.04 -11.59
N PHE A 186 2.60 8.23 -10.74
CA PHE A 186 3.91 7.63 -10.99
C PHE A 186 3.88 6.14 -10.69
N LEU A 187 4.59 5.34 -11.49
CA LEU A 187 4.89 3.94 -11.24
C LEU A 187 6.38 3.72 -11.07
N HIS A 188 6.74 2.95 -10.05
CA HIS A 188 8.10 2.53 -9.76
C HIS A 188 8.17 1.00 -9.89
N TYR A 189 8.92 0.52 -10.88
CA TYR A 189 9.10 -0.92 -11.10
C TYR A 189 10.20 -1.47 -10.22
N LEU A 190 9.81 -2.22 -9.20
CA LEU A 190 10.69 -2.93 -8.27
C LEU A 190 10.90 -4.36 -8.76
N LYS A 191 12.14 -4.72 -9.06
CA LYS A 191 12.54 -6.07 -9.46
C LYS A 191 13.84 -6.46 -8.77
N GLU A 192 13.89 -7.65 -8.17
CA GLU A 192 15.09 -8.17 -7.49
C GLU A 192 15.68 -7.17 -6.47
N GLY A 193 14.81 -6.53 -5.71
CA GLY A 193 15.19 -5.55 -4.68
C GLY A 193 15.70 -4.21 -5.18
N LYS A 194 15.57 -3.89 -6.48
CA LYS A 194 16.04 -2.64 -7.09
C LYS A 194 14.93 -1.94 -7.84
N ILE A 195 14.91 -0.60 -7.82
CA ILE A 195 14.07 0.18 -8.71
C ILE A 195 14.70 0.16 -10.10
N LYS A 196 14.08 -0.54 -11.04
CA LYS A 196 14.54 -0.63 -12.42
C LYS A 196 14.11 0.57 -13.25
N LYS A 197 12.89 1.07 -13.03
CA LYS A 197 12.33 2.23 -13.72
C LYS A 197 11.37 3.02 -12.84
N THR A 198 11.28 4.30 -13.11
CA THR A 198 10.25 5.21 -12.61
C THR A 198 9.61 5.91 -13.80
N MET A 199 8.29 5.91 -13.88
CA MET A 199 7.54 6.49 -14.97
C MET A 199 6.36 7.31 -14.50
N SER A 200 6.08 8.42 -15.21
CA SER A 200 4.85 9.20 -15.04
C SER A 200 3.70 8.59 -15.86
N LYS A 201 2.48 8.96 -15.52
CA LYS A 201 1.21 8.40 -16.01
C LYS A 201 1.13 8.24 -17.53
N GLY A 202 1.68 9.14 -18.33
CA GLY A 202 1.68 9.05 -19.80
C GLY A 202 2.51 7.90 -20.41
N ASN A 203 3.41 7.28 -19.62
CA ASN A 203 4.40 6.32 -20.12
C ASN A 203 4.26 4.90 -19.49
N PHE A 204 3.15 4.60 -18.84
CA PHE A 204 2.97 3.33 -18.11
C PHE A 204 2.98 2.08 -19.01
N ALA A 205 2.54 2.19 -20.27
CA ALA A 205 2.54 1.08 -21.23
C ALA A 205 3.92 0.41 -21.42
N THR A 206 5.00 1.14 -21.18
CA THR A 206 6.37 0.60 -21.31
C THR A 206 6.68 -0.41 -20.21
N ILE A 207 6.24 -0.16 -18.96
CA ILE A 207 6.41 -1.11 -17.84
C ILE A 207 5.57 -2.36 -18.09
N GLU A 208 4.34 -2.21 -18.58
CA GLU A 208 3.44 -3.32 -18.87
C GLU A 208 4.07 -4.31 -19.87
N ASN A 209 4.67 -3.80 -20.94
CA ASN A 209 5.33 -4.62 -21.94
C ASN A 209 6.55 -5.37 -21.38
N GLU A 210 7.34 -4.74 -20.52
CA GLU A 210 8.48 -5.40 -19.87
C GLU A 210 8.05 -6.52 -18.89
N MET A 211 6.94 -6.34 -18.21
CA MET A 211 6.39 -7.37 -17.33
C MET A 211 5.83 -8.57 -18.11
N LYS A 212 5.24 -8.34 -19.30
CA LYS A 212 4.66 -9.39 -20.14
C LYS A 212 5.71 -10.26 -20.80
N THR A 213 6.87 -9.72 -21.17
CA THR A 213 7.94 -10.45 -21.88
C THR A 213 8.62 -11.56 -21.06
N GLY A 214 8.31 -11.70 -19.77
CA GLY A 214 8.86 -12.74 -18.88
C GLY A 214 7.92 -13.91 -18.55
N GLN A 215 6.66 -13.91 -18.99
CA GLN A 215 5.63 -14.69 -18.30
C GLN A 215 5.08 -15.96 -19.01
N LEU A 216 5.30 -16.23 -20.28
CA LEU A 216 4.76 -17.46 -20.89
C LEU A 216 5.65 -18.01 -22.03
N ASN A 217 6.17 -19.20 -21.80
CA ASN A 217 6.64 -20.04 -22.89
C ASN A 217 5.40 -20.76 -23.51
N THR A 218 4.75 -20.12 -24.49
CA THR A 218 3.56 -20.64 -25.17
C THR A 218 3.81 -22.01 -25.79
N ASN A 219 5.05 -22.35 -26.15
CA ASN A 219 5.45 -23.64 -26.70
C ASN A 219 5.20 -24.80 -25.72
N ILE A 220 5.20 -24.54 -24.39
CA ILE A 220 4.89 -25.59 -23.40
C ILE A 220 3.40 -25.97 -23.46
N ILE A 221 2.52 -25.00 -23.65
CA ILE A 221 1.08 -25.26 -23.73
C ILE A 221 0.77 -26.02 -25.02
N GLU A 222 1.36 -25.60 -26.14
CA GLU A 222 1.18 -26.30 -27.42
C GLU A 222 1.70 -27.74 -27.37
N SER A 223 2.83 -28.01 -26.69
CA SER A 223 3.36 -29.36 -26.53
C SER A 223 2.47 -30.29 -25.70
N LEU A 224 1.71 -29.75 -24.73
CA LEU A 224 0.77 -30.52 -23.91
C LEU A 224 -0.45 -31.03 -24.68
N TYR A 225 -0.83 -30.36 -25.76
CA TYR A 225 -2.01 -30.70 -26.59
C TYR A 225 -1.63 -31.36 -27.95
N SER A 226 -0.33 -31.56 -28.22
CA SER A 226 0.16 -32.13 -29.47
C SER A 226 0.52 -33.64 -29.35
N SER A 227 0.18 -34.28 -28.23
CA SER A 227 0.40 -35.71 -27.96
C SER A 227 -0.88 -36.53 -28.07
#